data_3374a8179cbeeaa3fac15787ba7b2039
#
_entry.id   3374a8179cbeeaa3fac15787ba7b2039
#
_cell.length_a   1.000
_cell.length_b   1.000
_cell.length_c   1.000
_cell.angle_alpha   90.00
_cell.angle_beta   90.00
_cell.angle_gamma   90.00
#
_symmetry.space_group_name_H-M   'P 1'
#
loop_
_entity.id
_entity.type
_entity.pdbx_description
1 polymer ?
#
loop_
_entity_poly.entity_id
_entity_poly.type
_entity_poly.pdbx_seq_one_letter_code
_entity_poly.pdbx_strand_id
1 'polypeptide(L)'
;MEWTVIIVLLIINAALGGQQLLNNLARTQADKTTSSTEKNTHNSDVPTSGLTEFATAVVLTWWRELFKLSWSVVAVVLEAIKGRALKEFWPGWASVLTVSICSFTGIIENIGFFSISRYSPHLWVPFISVYIVLLPVATGLMFGSTVRKEHWFGTLFVLTGLVISSLKLDSLPQLSHVVLSSGGVSHAKAMLTRSLDWQAVVWLIIINLCLCSQQILNNKSVQLAKHKVSSNAFVLWREVFKFGYATLAIAVIALIEWKSFTGYFTPQKAVIFAIGAGLTGYIYSWGFFALSKYPVHVWVPYTNLYVVVLPFLSYFLIPGVEVKIGQIIGTCCVGLGLVVGLSDYSRHKIEKITDKQ
;
A
#
# COMPACT_ATOMS: atom_id res chain seq x y z
N MET A 1 -24.54 -3.68 -7.74
CA MET A 1 -23.67 -3.22 -6.64
C MET A 1 -24.24 -1.92 -6.12
N GLU A 2 -24.33 -1.72 -4.81
CA GLU A 2 -24.88 -0.48 -4.25
C GLU A 2 -23.97 0.70 -4.61
N TRP A 3 -24.54 1.85 -4.99
CA TRP A 3 -23.78 3.04 -5.34
C TRP A 3 -22.76 3.44 -4.28
N THR A 4 -23.11 3.25 -3.00
CA THR A 4 -22.21 3.48 -1.86
C THR A 4 -20.94 2.66 -1.95
N VAL A 5 -21.03 1.38 -2.36
CA VAL A 5 -19.85 0.50 -2.51
C VAL A 5 -18.96 0.98 -3.65
N ILE A 6 -19.55 1.40 -4.77
CA ILE A 6 -18.80 1.94 -5.91
C ILE A 6 -18.03 3.20 -5.50
N ILE A 7 -18.70 4.12 -4.82
CA ILE A 7 -18.06 5.37 -4.33
C ILE A 7 -16.91 5.06 -3.38
N VAL A 8 -17.11 4.16 -2.41
CA VAL A 8 -16.06 3.75 -1.47
C VAL A 8 -14.88 3.12 -2.20
N LEU A 9 -15.11 2.27 -3.21
CA LEU A 9 -14.05 1.67 -4.02
C LEU A 9 -13.27 2.70 -4.83
N LEU A 10 -13.93 3.70 -5.41
CA LEU A 10 -13.26 4.81 -6.11
C LEU A 10 -12.38 5.61 -5.16
N ILE A 11 -12.89 5.93 -3.96
CA ILE A 11 -12.14 6.63 -2.92
C ILE A 11 -10.91 5.81 -2.49
N ILE A 12 -11.06 4.50 -2.27
CA ILE A 12 -9.95 3.61 -1.93
C ILE A 12 -8.88 3.63 -3.02
N ASN A 13 -9.26 3.50 -4.29
CA ASN A 13 -8.31 3.51 -5.41
C ASN A 13 -7.55 4.82 -5.52
N ALA A 14 -8.24 5.95 -5.40
CA ALA A 14 -7.60 7.28 -5.40
C ALA A 14 -6.64 7.43 -4.21
N ALA A 15 -7.04 6.99 -3.02
CA ALA A 15 -6.22 7.04 -1.82
C ALA A 15 -4.98 6.14 -1.93
N LEU A 16 -5.10 4.91 -2.43
CA LEU A 16 -3.98 3.99 -2.63
C LEU A 16 -2.98 4.53 -3.68
N GLY A 17 -3.48 5.00 -4.83
CA GLY A 17 -2.62 5.61 -5.85
C GLY A 17 -1.88 6.83 -5.31
N GLY A 18 -2.58 7.73 -4.63
CA GLY A 18 -1.99 8.89 -3.98
C GLY A 18 -0.95 8.53 -2.92
N GLN A 19 -1.24 7.52 -2.09
CA GLN A 19 -0.30 7.05 -1.08
C GLN A 19 1.01 6.52 -1.68
N GLN A 20 0.94 5.74 -2.76
CA GLN A 20 2.14 5.20 -3.39
C GLN A 20 3.01 6.31 -3.99
N LEU A 21 2.41 7.32 -4.61
CA LEU A 21 3.13 8.50 -5.11
C LEU A 21 3.78 9.28 -3.96
N LEU A 22 3.05 9.53 -2.88
CA LEU A 22 3.54 10.28 -1.72
C LEU A 22 4.65 9.52 -0.98
N ASN A 23 4.56 8.19 -0.85
CA ASN A 23 5.63 7.36 -0.28
C ASN A 23 6.91 7.47 -1.13
N ASN A 24 6.79 7.40 -2.46
CA ASN A 24 7.92 7.54 -3.37
C ASN A 24 8.57 8.93 -3.26
N LEU A 25 7.76 9.99 -3.23
CA LEU A 25 8.25 11.36 -3.06
C LEU A 25 8.94 11.57 -1.70
N ALA A 26 8.37 11.03 -0.61
CA ALA A 26 8.98 11.08 0.72
C ALA A 26 10.35 10.41 0.72
N ARG A 27 10.45 9.21 0.15
CA ARG A 27 11.70 8.47 0.03
C ARG A 27 12.74 9.23 -0.81
N THR A 28 12.35 9.72 -1.98
CA THR A 28 13.22 10.49 -2.87
C THR A 28 13.79 11.74 -2.19
N GLN A 29 13.00 12.43 -1.37
CA GLN A 29 13.48 13.61 -0.63
C GLN A 29 14.42 13.22 0.52
N ALA A 30 14.18 12.11 1.21
CA ALA A 30 15.08 11.61 2.24
C ALA A 30 16.45 11.24 1.65
N ASP A 31 16.47 10.51 0.54
CA ASP A 31 17.71 10.06 -0.12
C ASP A 31 18.53 11.24 -0.67
N LYS A 32 17.89 12.29 -1.22
CA LYS A 32 18.59 13.52 -1.67
C LYS A 32 19.33 14.24 -0.56
N THR A 33 18.76 14.27 0.63
CA THR A 33 19.38 14.97 1.76
C THR A 33 20.57 14.20 2.31
N THR A 34 20.46 12.86 2.38
CA THR A 34 21.58 12.01 2.79
C THR A 34 22.78 12.18 1.87
N SER A 35 22.56 12.16 0.54
CA SER A 35 23.65 12.33 -0.43
C SER A 35 24.27 13.73 -0.45
N SER A 36 23.55 14.79 -0.08
CA SER A 36 24.09 16.14 0.03
C SER A 36 24.94 16.35 1.29
N THR A 37 24.61 15.68 2.38
CA THR A 37 25.37 15.70 3.64
C THR A 37 26.71 14.98 3.48
N GLU A 38 26.72 13.83 2.77
CA GLU A 38 27.97 13.07 2.50
C GLU A 38 28.98 13.84 1.63
N LYS A 39 28.50 14.64 0.66
CA LYS A 39 29.40 15.47 -0.17
C LYS A 39 30.10 16.57 0.60
N ASN A 40 29.58 17.04 1.72
CA ASN A 40 30.17 18.10 2.55
C ASN A 40 31.16 17.57 3.60
N THR A 41 31.15 16.26 3.88
CA THR A 41 32.14 15.58 4.71
C THR A 41 33.15 14.86 3.82
N HIS A 42 34.12 15.63 3.31
CA HIS A 42 35.30 15.14 2.59
C HIS A 42 36.11 14.25 3.55
N ASN A 43 35.85 12.97 3.63
CA ASN A 43 36.74 11.88 4.07
C ASN A 43 35.97 10.71 4.72
N SER A 44 35.13 10.05 3.98
CA SER A 44 34.88 8.64 4.31
C SER A 44 34.18 7.96 3.14
N ASP A 45 34.91 7.09 2.43
CA ASP A 45 34.37 6.00 1.61
C ASP A 45 33.67 4.95 2.51
N VAL A 46 32.73 5.39 3.33
CA VAL A 46 31.86 4.47 4.07
C VAL A 46 30.68 4.18 3.16
N PRO A 47 30.59 2.97 2.57
CA PRO A 47 29.41 2.57 1.81
C PRO A 47 28.20 2.74 2.73
N THR A 48 27.18 3.46 2.27
CA THR A 48 25.89 3.54 2.97
C THR A 48 25.46 2.14 3.32
N SER A 49 25.54 1.78 4.59
CA SER A 49 25.24 0.42 5.01
C SER A 49 23.77 0.13 4.72
N GLY A 50 23.43 -1.09 4.31
CA GLY A 50 22.04 -1.49 4.08
C GLY A 50 21.14 -1.25 5.30
N LEU A 51 21.74 -1.12 6.49
CA LEU A 51 21.07 -0.75 7.72
C LEU A 51 20.58 0.73 7.69
N THR A 52 21.36 1.67 7.12
CA THR A 52 20.96 3.08 7.01
C THR A 52 19.76 3.23 6.06
N GLU A 53 19.73 2.50 4.96
CA GLU A 53 18.58 2.47 4.04
C GLU A 53 17.33 1.90 4.71
N PHE A 54 17.48 0.83 5.47
CA PHE A 54 16.40 0.22 6.24
C PHE A 54 15.88 1.17 7.34
N ALA A 55 16.78 1.80 8.09
CA ALA A 55 16.44 2.77 9.14
C ALA A 55 15.61 3.93 8.55
N THR A 56 15.98 4.45 7.38
CA THR A 56 15.20 5.48 6.68
C THR A 56 13.78 5.01 6.36
N ALA A 57 13.61 3.78 5.88
CA ALA A 57 12.28 3.22 5.61
C ALA A 57 11.43 3.10 6.89
N VAL A 58 12.03 2.68 7.99
CA VAL A 58 11.35 2.59 9.30
C VAL A 58 10.94 3.96 9.81
N VAL A 59 11.82 4.97 9.71
CA VAL A 59 11.51 6.35 10.16
C VAL A 59 10.40 6.98 9.32
N LEU A 60 10.42 6.81 7.99
CA LEU A 60 9.34 7.29 7.13
C LEU A 60 8.01 6.58 7.44
N THR A 61 8.06 5.28 7.75
CA THR A 61 6.90 4.52 8.21
C THR A 61 6.36 5.10 9.51
N TRP A 62 7.22 5.37 10.49
CA TRP A 62 6.82 5.94 11.77
C TRP A 62 6.11 7.29 11.62
N TRP A 63 6.67 8.22 10.83
CA TRP A 63 6.03 9.50 10.54
C TRP A 63 4.65 9.31 9.90
N ARG A 64 4.55 8.45 8.92
CA ARG A 64 3.28 8.16 8.26
C ARG A 64 2.25 7.61 9.25
N GLU A 65 2.63 6.64 10.09
CA GLU A 65 1.71 6.04 11.06
C GLU A 65 1.31 7.02 12.17
N LEU A 66 2.19 7.92 12.59
CA LEU A 66 1.86 9.01 13.50
C LEU A 66 0.72 9.89 12.94
N PHE A 67 0.84 10.34 11.69
CA PHE A 67 -0.18 11.19 11.09
C PHE A 67 -1.47 10.41 10.81
N LYS A 68 -1.37 9.16 10.42
CA LYS A 68 -2.52 8.28 10.21
C LYS A 68 -3.29 8.04 11.50
N LEU A 69 -2.58 7.80 12.62
CA LEU A 69 -3.17 7.72 13.96
C LEU A 69 -3.87 9.04 14.32
N SER A 70 -3.22 10.18 14.09
CA SER A 70 -3.81 11.49 14.37
C SER A 70 -5.15 11.71 13.65
N TRP A 71 -5.22 11.37 12.36
CA TRP A 71 -6.47 11.42 11.60
C TRP A 71 -7.54 10.45 12.13
N SER A 72 -7.11 9.25 12.54
CA SER A 72 -8.02 8.26 13.14
C SER A 72 -8.62 8.74 14.46
N VAL A 73 -7.82 9.39 15.30
CA VAL A 73 -8.28 10.02 16.56
C VAL A 73 -9.28 11.12 16.25
N VAL A 74 -8.97 12.04 15.32
CA VAL A 74 -9.90 13.12 14.92
C VAL A 74 -11.23 12.53 14.46
N ALA A 75 -11.21 11.50 13.62
CA ALA A 75 -12.43 10.89 13.11
C ALA A 75 -13.29 10.25 14.22
N VAL A 76 -12.67 9.55 15.18
CA VAL A 76 -13.36 8.94 16.31
C VAL A 76 -13.93 10.02 17.26
N VAL A 77 -13.17 11.08 17.52
CA VAL A 77 -13.64 12.21 18.32
C VAL A 77 -14.86 12.88 17.67
N LEU A 78 -14.82 13.10 16.36
CA LEU A 78 -15.96 13.65 15.64
C LEU A 78 -17.20 12.74 15.69
N GLU A 79 -17.03 11.41 15.65
CA GLU A 79 -18.15 10.47 15.83
C GLU A 79 -18.70 10.52 17.27
N ALA A 80 -17.83 10.63 18.28
CA ALA A 80 -18.24 10.77 19.66
C ALA A 80 -19.01 12.06 19.91
N ILE A 81 -18.56 13.19 19.36
CA ILE A 81 -19.27 14.49 19.43
C ILE A 81 -20.65 14.41 18.76
N LYS A 82 -20.78 13.62 17.69
CA LYS A 82 -22.08 13.37 17.02
C LYS A 82 -23.01 12.43 17.80
N GLY A 83 -22.66 12.06 19.04
CA GLY A 83 -23.49 11.26 19.94
C GLY A 83 -23.38 9.75 19.75
N ARG A 84 -22.34 9.25 19.06
CA ARG A 84 -22.12 7.80 18.99
C ARG A 84 -21.76 7.24 20.35
N ALA A 85 -22.38 6.13 20.74
CA ALA A 85 -22.18 5.52 22.05
C ALA A 85 -20.76 4.97 22.20
N LEU A 86 -20.15 5.16 23.38
CA LEU A 86 -18.79 4.72 23.68
C LEU A 86 -18.56 3.21 23.43
N LYS A 87 -19.59 2.39 23.69
CA LYS A 87 -19.55 0.94 23.39
C LYS A 87 -19.30 0.60 21.92
N GLU A 88 -19.63 1.49 20.99
CA GLU A 88 -19.43 1.30 19.54
C GLU A 88 -17.97 1.52 19.11
N PHE A 89 -17.11 2.00 20.02
CA PHE A 89 -15.67 2.14 19.78
C PHE A 89 -14.84 0.97 20.32
N TRP A 90 -15.47 0.02 21.02
CA TRP A 90 -14.81 -1.15 21.58
C TRP A 90 -15.25 -2.44 20.88
N PRO A 91 -14.41 -3.05 20.01
CA PRO A 91 -14.83 -4.23 19.25
C PRO A 91 -14.77 -5.55 20.05
N GLY A 92 -14.25 -5.54 21.27
CA GLY A 92 -14.03 -6.74 22.09
C GLY A 92 -12.62 -7.32 21.92
N TRP A 93 -12.15 -8.03 22.94
CA TRP A 93 -10.76 -8.52 23.03
C TRP A 93 -10.32 -9.41 21.86
N ALA A 94 -11.13 -10.35 21.42
CA ALA A 94 -10.79 -11.23 20.30
C ALA A 94 -10.58 -10.44 19.00
N SER A 95 -11.42 -9.43 18.75
CA SER A 95 -11.29 -8.54 17.62
C SER A 95 -10.04 -7.64 17.74
N VAL A 96 -9.79 -7.06 18.92
CA VAL A 96 -8.60 -6.22 19.18
C VAL A 96 -7.31 -7.01 18.98
N LEU A 97 -7.24 -8.25 19.48
CA LEU A 97 -6.07 -9.13 19.26
C LEU A 97 -5.85 -9.41 17.77
N THR A 98 -6.92 -9.69 17.04
CA THR A 98 -6.84 -9.91 15.58
C THR A 98 -6.36 -8.65 14.85
N VAL A 99 -6.84 -7.46 15.25
CA VAL A 99 -6.38 -6.16 14.74
C VAL A 99 -4.90 -5.93 15.08
N SER A 100 -4.44 -6.32 16.27
CA SER A 100 -3.02 -6.21 16.66
C SER A 100 -2.13 -7.04 15.75
N ILE A 101 -2.47 -8.31 15.47
CA ILE A 101 -1.73 -9.19 14.55
C ILE A 101 -1.75 -8.60 13.13
N CYS A 102 -2.92 -8.12 12.67
CA CYS A 102 -3.07 -7.43 11.41
C CYS A 102 -2.16 -6.18 11.32
N SER A 103 -2.04 -5.44 12.40
CA SER A 103 -1.21 -4.24 12.49
C SER A 103 0.28 -4.57 12.40
N PHE A 104 0.72 -5.66 13.00
CA PHE A 104 2.09 -6.15 12.90
C PHE A 104 2.47 -6.46 11.44
N THR A 105 1.65 -7.25 10.74
CA THR A 105 1.87 -7.51 9.30
C THR A 105 1.82 -6.21 8.49
N GLY A 106 0.97 -5.27 8.88
CA GLY A 106 0.87 -3.96 8.25
C GLY A 106 2.09 -3.06 8.43
N ILE A 107 2.83 -3.17 9.53
CA ILE A 107 4.10 -2.43 9.70
C ILE A 107 5.19 -3.03 8.82
N ILE A 108 5.30 -4.35 8.76
CA ILE A 108 6.25 -5.03 7.87
C ILE A 108 6.00 -4.62 6.41
N GLU A 109 4.74 -4.63 5.98
CA GLU A 109 4.33 -4.16 4.65
C GLU A 109 4.77 -2.71 4.39
N ASN A 110 4.52 -1.82 5.35
CA ASN A 110 4.80 -0.39 5.21
C ASN A 110 6.31 -0.09 5.12
N ILE A 111 7.12 -0.77 5.93
CA ILE A 111 8.57 -0.73 5.83
C ILE A 111 9.02 -1.23 4.45
N GLY A 112 8.43 -2.33 3.99
CA GLY A 112 8.67 -2.87 2.66
C GLY A 112 8.34 -1.87 1.56
N PHE A 113 7.19 -1.19 1.62
CA PHE A 113 6.83 -0.15 0.65
C PHE A 113 7.84 0.99 0.61
N PHE A 114 8.29 1.50 1.76
CA PHE A 114 9.33 2.53 1.77
C PHE A 114 10.69 2.00 1.31
N SER A 115 11.01 0.73 1.56
CA SER A 115 12.24 0.10 1.08
C SER A 115 12.27 -0.01 -0.44
N ILE A 116 11.13 -0.37 -1.08
CA ILE A 116 11.04 -0.45 -2.55
C ILE A 116 10.69 0.87 -3.22
N SER A 117 10.26 1.90 -2.48
CA SER A 117 9.93 3.23 -3.04
C SER A 117 11.14 4.00 -3.59
N ARG A 118 12.36 3.49 -3.40
CA ARG A 118 13.57 3.96 -4.10
C ARG A 118 13.56 3.62 -5.60
N TYR A 119 12.74 2.66 -6.01
CA TYR A 119 12.51 2.34 -7.41
C TYR A 119 11.28 3.08 -7.92
N SER A 120 11.22 3.28 -9.23
CA SER A 120 10.07 3.94 -9.85
C SER A 120 8.78 3.12 -9.65
N PRO A 121 7.65 3.73 -9.26
CA PRO A 121 6.41 3.01 -8.91
C PRO A 121 5.92 2.08 -10.02
N HIS A 122 6.06 2.48 -11.29
CA HIS A 122 5.64 1.68 -12.43
C HIS A 122 6.40 0.33 -12.58
N LEU A 123 7.58 0.20 -11.93
CA LEU A 123 8.36 -1.04 -11.98
C LEU A 123 7.87 -2.09 -10.98
N TRP A 124 7.36 -1.69 -9.83
CA TRP A 124 7.04 -2.62 -8.75
C TRP A 124 5.56 -2.68 -8.37
N VAL A 125 4.79 -1.61 -8.63
CA VAL A 125 3.36 -1.58 -8.28
C VAL A 125 2.55 -2.71 -8.93
N PRO A 126 2.76 -3.11 -10.19
CA PRO A 126 2.06 -4.27 -10.75
C PRO A 126 2.27 -5.55 -9.93
N PHE A 127 3.48 -5.75 -9.38
CA PHE A 127 3.82 -6.96 -8.66
C PHE A 127 3.17 -7.06 -7.27
N ILE A 128 2.79 -5.93 -6.65
CA ILE A 128 2.02 -5.99 -5.39
C ILE A 128 0.58 -6.46 -5.58
N SER A 129 0.08 -6.55 -6.80
CA SER A 129 -1.25 -7.09 -7.08
C SER A 129 -1.30 -8.62 -7.05
N VAL A 130 -0.15 -9.30 -6.93
CA VAL A 130 -0.09 -10.77 -6.86
C VAL A 130 -0.87 -11.33 -5.66
N TYR A 131 -0.96 -10.59 -4.54
CA TYR A 131 -1.73 -11.04 -3.39
C TYR A 131 -3.22 -11.27 -3.71
N ILE A 132 -3.79 -10.60 -4.71
CA ILE A 132 -5.17 -10.80 -5.15
C ILE A 132 -5.39 -12.23 -5.61
N VAL A 133 -4.36 -12.81 -6.22
CA VAL A 133 -4.34 -14.20 -6.67
C VAL A 133 -4.27 -15.17 -5.49
N LEU A 134 -3.50 -14.81 -4.47
CA LEU A 134 -3.36 -15.62 -3.25
C LEU A 134 -4.60 -15.56 -2.38
N LEU A 135 -5.33 -14.45 -2.42
CA LEU A 135 -6.44 -14.18 -1.52
C LEU A 135 -7.61 -15.20 -1.62
N PRO A 136 -8.11 -15.61 -2.81
CA PRO A 136 -9.14 -16.64 -2.91
C PRO A 136 -8.70 -17.98 -2.34
N VAL A 137 -7.44 -18.37 -2.58
CA VAL A 137 -6.86 -19.61 -2.04
C VAL A 137 -6.80 -19.54 -0.51
N ALA A 138 -6.25 -18.45 0.02
CA ALA A 138 -6.14 -18.25 1.46
C ALA A 138 -7.52 -18.15 2.14
N THR A 139 -8.51 -17.49 1.52
CA THR A 139 -9.88 -17.44 2.04
C THR A 139 -10.57 -18.80 1.93
N GLY A 140 -10.30 -19.57 0.89
CA GLY A 140 -10.77 -20.96 0.75
C GLY A 140 -10.27 -21.83 1.90
N LEU A 141 -8.98 -21.76 2.21
CA LEU A 141 -8.38 -22.53 3.31
C LEU A 141 -8.86 -22.08 4.69
N MET A 142 -9.07 -20.80 4.92
CA MET A 142 -9.43 -20.26 6.24
C MET A 142 -10.93 -20.24 6.52
N PHE A 143 -11.77 -20.10 5.49
CA PHE A 143 -13.22 -19.95 5.63
C PHE A 143 -14.02 -21.02 4.89
N GLY A 144 -13.37 -22.01 4.30
CA GLY A 144 -14.03 -23.10 3.54
C GLY A 144 -14.70 -22.63 2.24
N SER A 145 -14.34 -21.45 1.71
CA SER A 145 -14.90 -20.95 0.46
C SER A 145 -14.30 -21.69 -0.75
N THR A 146 -15.12 -22.06 -1.73
CA THR A 146 -14.65 -22.69 -2.97
C THR A 146 -14.07 -21.66 -3.92
N VAL A 147 -12.87 -21.92 -4.47
CA VAL A 147 -12.24 -21.09 -5.48
C VAL A 147 -12.79 -21.49 -6.86
N ARG A 148 -13.42 -20.57 -7.56
CA ARG A 148 -14.04 -20.82 -8.86
C ARG A 148 -13.05 -20.71 -10.01
N LYS A 149 -13.43 -21.26 -11.17
CA LYS A 149 -12.60 -21.28 -12.38
C LYS A 149 -12.27 -19.87 -12.89
N GLU A 150 -13.21 -18.95 -12.77
CA GLU A 150 -13.06 -17.54 -13.19
C GLU A 150 -11.93 -16.83 -12.41
N HIS A 151 -11.77 -17.13 -11.14
CA HIS A 151 -10.65 -16.63 -10.34
C HIS A 151 -9.31 -17.16 -10.85
N TRP A 152 -9.24 -18.43 -11.28
CA TRP A 152 -8.03 -18.98 -11.86
C TRP A 152 -7.67 -18.33 -13.21
N PHE A 153 -8.68 -18.06 -14.05
CA PHE A 153 -8.45 -17.34 -15.29
C PHE A 153 -8.01 -15.89 -15.02
N GLY A 154 -8.68 -15.18 -14.12
CA GLY A 154 -8.28 -13.84 -13.70
C GLY A 154 -6.83 -13.81 -13.18
N THR A 155 -6.48 -14.80 -12.36
CA THR A 155 -5.13 -15.05 -11.86
C THR A 155 -4.11 -15.21 -12.97
N LEU A 156 -4.40 -16.05 -13.97
CA LEU A 156 -3.52 -16.30 -15.10
C LEU A 156 -3.26 -15.00 -15.88
N PHE A 157 -4.29 -14.20 -16.15
CA PHE A 157 -4.14 -12.90 -16.79
C PHE A 157 -3.30 -11.93 -15.98
N VAL A 158 -3.49 -11.86 -14.66
CA VAL A 158 -2.66 -11.04 -13.77
C VAL A 158 -1.20 -11.47 -13.86
N LEU A 159 -0.91 -12.77 -13.69
CA LEU A 159 0.46 -13.30 -13.78
C LEU A 159 1.09 -13.04 -15.16
N THR A 160 0.35 -13.28 -16.24
CA THR A 160 0.81 -13.00 -17.62
C THR A 160 1.12 -11.52 -17.78
N GLY A 161 0.25 -10.64 -17.30
CA GLY A 161 0.46 -9.19 -17.34
C GLY A 161 1.71 -8.75 -16.56
N LEU A 162 1.96 -9.36 -15.41
CA LEU A 162 3.17 -9.09 -14.61
C LEU A 162 4.44 -9.51 -15.36
N VAL A 163 4.44 -10.70 -15.97
CA VAL A 163 5.57 -11.16 -16.80
C VAL A 163 5.82 -10.22 -17.96
N ILE A 164 4.79 -9.86 -18.71
CA ILE A 164 4.90 -8.92 -19.84
C ILE A 164 5.41 -7.56 -19.38
N SER A 165 4.92 -7.06 -18.24
CA SER A 165 5.35 -5.78 -17.64
C SER A 165 6.83 -5.78 -17.27
N SER A 166 7.40 -6.94 -16.92
CA SER A 166 8.82 -7.10 -16.59
C SER A 166 9.74 -7.22 -17.83
N LEU A 167 9.18 -7.49 -19.00
CA LEU A 167 9.97 -7.59 -20.23
C LEU A 167 10.49 -6.20 -20.63
N LYS A 168 11.76 -6.13 -21.05
CA LYS A 168 12.39 -4.92 -21.57
C LYS A 168 11.96 -4.70 -23.03
N LEU A 169 10.67 -4.42 -23.25
CA LEU A 169 10.18 -3.97 -24.55
C LEU A 169 10.54 -2.50 -24.75
N ASP A 170 10.73 -2.09 -26.01
CA ASP A 170 11.17 -0.75 -26.37
C ASP A 170 10.33 0.33 -25.67
N SER A 171 11.02 1.38 -25.21
CA SER A 171 10.36 2.56 -24.64
C SER A 171 9.53 3.26 -25.72
N LEU A 172 8.36 3.76 -25.33
CA LEU A 172 7.62 4.67 -26.21
C LEU A 172 8.48 5.89 -26.55
N PRO A 173 8.50 6.35 -27.82
CA PRO A 173 9.19 7.58 -28.16
C PRO A 173 8.67 8.71 -27.25
N GLN A 174 9.61 9.45 -26.63
CA GLN A 174 9.28 10.54 -25.72
C GLN A 174 8.41 11.58 -26.39
N LEU A 175 7.16 11.67 -25.99
CA LEU A 175 6.29 12.82 -26.29
C LEU A 175 6.62 14.03 -25.39
N SER A 176 7.72 13.95 -24.65
CA SER A 176 8.10 14.88 -23.59
C SER A 176 9.03 15.98 -24.10
N HIS A 177 8.59 16.83 -25.01
CA HIS A 177 9.24 18.12 -25.24
C HIS A 177 8.41 19.30 -24.72
N VAL A 178 7.72 19.14 -23.58
CA VAL A 178 7.10 20.31 -22.93
C VAL A 178 7.37 20.26 -21.43
N VAL A 179 8.20 21.22 -21.03
CA VAL A 179 8.31 21.82 -19.68
C VAL A 179 9.02 20.98 -18.62
N LEU A 180 10.28 21.25 -18.41
CA LEU A 180 10.92 21.75 -17.20
C LEU A 180 12.44 21.56 -17.29
N SER A 181 13.09 22.56 -17.83
CA SER A 181 14.52 22.77 -17.68
C SER A 181 14.79 23.28 -16.26
N SER A 182 15.40 22.48 -15.43
CA SER A 182 16.40 22.96 -14.46
C SER A 182 16.93 21.85 -13.55
N GLY A 183 18.20 21.58 -13.63
CA GLY A 183 19.11 21.22 -12.51
C GLY A 183 18.95 19.89 -11.75
N GLY A 184 17.82 19.16 -11.84
CA GLY A 184 17.58 17.95 -11.06
C GLY A 184 17.60 16.62 -11.84
N VAL A 185 17.86 16.67 -13.14
CA VAL A 185 17.61 15.57 -14.08
C VAL A 185 18.59 14.39 -13.91
N SER A 186 19.83 14.63 -13.50
CA SER A 186 20.85 13.57 -13.45
C SER A 186 20.60 12.53 -12.33
N HIS A 187 20.17 12.96 -11.15
CA HIS A 187 19.86 12.04 -10.03
C HIS A 187 18.57 11.28 -10.24
N ALA A 188 17.53 11.95 -10.76
CA ALA A 188 16.27 11.29 -11.11
C ALA A 188 16.49 10.22 -12.20
N LYS A 189 17.32 10.50 -13.21
CA LYS A 189 17.65 9.55 -14.28
C LYS A 189 18.41 8.33 -13.76
N ALA A 190 19.33 8.48 -12.83
CA ALA A 190 20.06 7.36 -12.20
C ALA A 190 19.14 6.45 -11.36
N MET A 191 18.15 7.01 -10.65
CA MET A 191 17.14 6.23 -9.92
C MET A 191 16.18 5.49 -10.87
N LEU A 192 15.81 6.10 -11.99
CA LEU A 192 14.85 5.57 -12.96
C LEU A 192 15.40 4.41 -13.81
N THR A 193 16.72 4.33 -13.98
CA THR A 193 17.37 3.24 -14.72
C THR A 193 17.70 2.03 -13.86
N ARG A 194 17.50 2.11 -12.53
CA ARG A 194 17.82 1.02 -11.61
C ARG A 194 16.80 -0.11 -11.80
N SER A 195 17.25 -1.25 -12.33
CA SER A 195 16.45 -2.47 -12.39
C SER A 195 16.16 -2.98 -10.97
N LEU A 196 15.03 -3.67 -10.79
CA LEU A 196 14.72 -4.33 -9.51
C LEU A 196 15.82 -5.35 -9.18
N ASP A 197 16.44 -5.20 -8.03
CA ASP A 197 17.41 -6.13 -7.50
C ASP A 197 16.73 -7.26 -6.68
N TRP A 198 17.49 -8.24 -6.24
CA TRP A 198 16.97 -9.37 -5.46
C TRP A 198 16.32 -8.92 -4.13
N GLN A 199 16.81 -7.83 -3.53
CA GLN A 199 16.23 -7.28 -2.29
C GLN A 199 14.82 -6.74 -2.54
N ALA A 200 14.62 -6.05 -3.67
CA ALA A 200 13.29 -5.61 -4.08
C ALA A 200 12.34 -6.79 -4.30
N VAL A 201 12.81 -7.88 -4.92
CA VAL A 201 12.00 -9.09 -5.13
C VAL A 201 11.60 -9.72 -3.79
N VAL A 202 12.52 -9.83 -2.84
CA VAL A 202 12.21 -10.33 -1.48
C VAL A 202 11.17 -9.45 -0.80
N TRP A 203 11.33 -8.12 -0.85
CA TRP A 203 10.33 -7.20 -0.30
C TRP A 203 8.96 -7.33 -0.98
N LEU A 204 8.91 -7.51 -2.29
CA LEU A 204 7.66 -7.73 -3.01
C LEU A 204 6.94 -9.01 -2.56
N ILE A 205 7.68 -10.09 -2.31
CA ILE A 205 7.11 -11.33 -1.76
C ILE A 205 6.54 -11.06 -0.36
N ILE A 206 7.31 -10.43 0.51
CA ILE A 206 6.89 -10.11 1.89
C ILE A 206 5.66 -9.21 1.88
N ILE A 207 5.64 -8.15 1.06
CA ILE A 207 4.51 -7.23 0.92
C ILE A 207 3.25 -7.99 0.50
N ASN A 208 3.32 -8.86 -0.51
CA ASN A 208 2.17 -9.63 -0.97
C ASN A 208 1.61 -10.57 0.11
N LEU A 209 2.47 -11.26 0.85
CA LEU A 209 2.06 -12.10 1.98
C LEU A 209 1.42 -11.27 3.10
N CYS A 210 2.00 -10.11 3.43
CA CYS A 210 1.45 -9.20 4.42
C CYS A 210 0.09 -8.61 3.98
N LEU A 211 -0.04 -8.18 2.72
CA LEU A 211 -1.31 -7.68 2.18
C LEU A 211 -2.41 -8.74 2.22
N CYS A 212 -2.11 -9.96 1.77
CA CYS A 212 -3.05 -11.08 1.84
C CYS A 212 -3.51 -11.32 3.29
N SER A 213 -2.56 -11.44 4.22
CA SER A 213 -2.82 -11.64 5.64
C SER A 213 -3.68 -10.51 6.23
N GLN A 214 -3.35 -9.25 5.92
CA GLN A 214 -4.11 -8.10 6.42
C GLN A 214 -5.56 -8.10 5.95
N GLN A 215 -5.82 -8.42 4.67
CA GLN A 215 -7.20 -8.46 4.17
C GLN A 215 -8.04 -9.51 4.90
N ILE A 216 -7.47 -10.68 5.14
CA ILE A 216 -8.13 -11.75 5.88
C ILE A 216 -8.35 -11.36 7.33
N LEU A 217 -7.33 -10.86 8.00
CA LEU A 217 -7.39 -10.46 9.41
C LEU A 217 -8.32 -9.27 9.66
N ASN A 218 -8.34 -8.27 8.76
CA ASN A 218 -9.30 -7.17 8.83
C ASN A 218 -10.74 -7.68 8.77
N ASN A 219 -11.05 -8.56 7.81
CA ASN A 219 -12.38 -9.15 7.68
C ASN A 219 -12.73 -9.98 8.92
N LYS A 220 -11.80 -10.81 9.38
CA LYS A 220 -11.99 -11.64 10.58
C LYS A 220 -12.22 -10.78 11.82
N SER A 221 -11.51 -9.68 11.99
CA SER A 221 -11.69 -8.78 13.14
C SER A 221 -13.09 -8.17 13.19
N VAL A 222 -13.64 -7.79 12.03
CA VAL A 222 -15.02 -7.28 11.93
C VAL A 222 -16.04 -8.36 12.28
N GLN A 223 -15.81 -9.61 11.83
CA GLN A 223 -16.70 -10.74 12.15
C GLN A 223 -16.67 -11.12 13.63
N LEU A 224 -15.52 -10.94 14.31
CA LEU A 224 -15.36 -11.24 15.74
C LEU A 224 -15.91 -10.16 16.65
N ALA A 225 -16.30 -9.00 16.13
CA ALA A 225 -16.88 -7.93 16.92
C ALA A 225 -18.24 -8.36 17.50
N LYS A 226 -18.42 -8.17 18.82
CA LYS A 226 -19.61 -8.61 19.55
C LYS A 226 -20.87 -7.77 19.22
N HIS A 227 -20.70 -6.61 18.67
CA HIS A 227 -21.77 -5.66 18.33
C HIS A 227 -21.33 -4.75 17.17
N LYS A 228 -22.24 -3.89 16.72
CA LYS A 228 -21.94 -2.95 15.63
C LYS A 228 -20.88 -1.94 16.07
N VAL A 229 -19.69 -2.05 15.49
CA VAL A 229 -18.56 -1.16 15.74
C VAL A 229 -18.36 -0.25 14.53
N SER A 230 -17.90 0.97 14.76
CA SER A 230 -17.62 1.92 13.69
C SER A 230 -16.36 1.53 12.90
N SER A 231 -16.35 1.79 11.61
CA SER A 231 -15.15 1.58 10.79
C SER A 231 -13.97 2.44 11.29
N ASN A 232 -14.24 3.65 11.78
CA ASN A 232 -13.22 4.53 12.36
C ASN A 232 -12.63 3.96 13.66
N ALA A 233 -13.42 3.27 14.46
CA ALA A 233 -12.92 2.59 15.65
C ALA A 233 -11.94 1.46 15.30
N PHE A 234 -12.26 0.64 14.29
CA PHE A 234 -11.32 -0.38 13.78
C PHE A 234 -10.04 0.23 13.24
N VAL A 235 -10.14 1.32 12.48
CA VAL A 235 -8.96 2.06 12.01
C VAL A 235 -8.15 2.58 13.19
N LEU A 236 -8.78 3.22 14.18
CA LEU A 236 -8.10 3.72 15.36
C LEU A 236 -7.29 2.62 16.07
N TRP A 237 -7.93 1.48 16.39
CA TRP A 237 -7.25 0.35 17.04
C TRP A 237 -6.09 -0.18 16.21
N ARG A 238 -6.28 -0.29 14.89
CA ARG A 238 -5.22 -0.70 13.97
C ARG A 238 -4.05 0.27 14.00
N GLU A 239 -4.30 1.56 13.95
CA GLU A 239 -3.24 2.57 13.89
C GLU A 239 -2.53 2.76 15.24
N VAL A 240 -3.21 2.57 16.36
CA VAL A 240 -2.58 2.52 17.69
C VAL A 240 -1.52 1.41 17.73
N PHE A 241 -1.87 0.20 17.31
CA PHE A 241 -0.91 -0.90 17.27
C PHE A 241 0.20 -0.69 16.24
N LYS A 242 -0.12 -0.21 15.03
CA LYS A 242 0.89 0.10 14.01
C LYS A 242 1.90 1.13 14.49
N PHE A 243 1.43 2.22 15.09
CA PHE A 243 2.30 3.24 15.64
C PHE A 243 3.17 2.69 16.78
N GLY A 244 2.60 1.87 17.66
CA GLY A 244 3.35 1.17 18.70
C GLY A 244 4.46 0.28 18.14
N TYR A 245 4.17 -0.54 17.14
CA TYR A 245 5.18 -1.40 16.49
C TYR A 245 6.22 -0.60 15.72
N ALA A 246 5.85 0.48 15.04
CA ALA A 246 6.80 1.37 14.38
C ALA A 246 7.74 2.05 15.39
N THR A 247 7.21 2.48 16.51
CA THR A 247 8.01 3.07 17.63
C THR A 247 8.99 2.04 18.20
N LEU A 248 8.54 0.80 18.41
CA LEU A 248 9.40 -0.28 18.85
C LEU A 248 10.51 -0.56 17.82
N ALA A 249 10.20 -0.57 16.53
CA ALA A 249 11.19 -0.79 15.48
C ALA A 249 12.27 0.31 15.48
N ILE A 250 11.90 1.59 15.64
CA ILE A 250 12.87 2.69 15.77
C ILE A 250 13.71 2.52 17.03
N ALA A 251 13.10 2.17 18.17
CA ALA A 251 13.83 1.97 19.41
C ALA A 251 14.89 0.85 19.28
N VAL A 252 14.53 -0.25 18.60
CA VAL A 252 15.47 -1.35 18.34
C VAL A 252 16.63 -0.89 17.45
N ILE A 253 16.35 -0.15 16.37
CA ILE A 253 17.40 0.39 15.50
C ILE A 253 18.31 1.35 16.27
N ALA A 254 17.73 2.26 17.05
CA ALA A 254 18.49 3.20 17.88
C ALA A 254 19.42 2.49 18.88
N LEU A 255 18.97 1.38 19.48
CA LEU A 255 19.78 0.54 20.34
C LEU A 255 20.92 -0.15 19.59
N ILE A 256 20.65 -0.68 18.38
CA ILE A 256 21.66 -1.37 17.57
C ILE A 256 22.73 -0.39 17.09
N GLU A 257 22.33 0.80 16.63
CA GLU A 257 23.26 1.81 16.09
C GLU A 257 23.87 2.72 17.16
N TRP A 258 23.46 2.61 18.43
CA TRP A 258 23.90 3.50 19.54
C TRP A 258 23.72 4.98 19.20
N LYS A 259 22.75 5.33 18.35
CA LYS A 259 22.43 6.70 18.00
C LYS A 259 21.28 7.24 18.86
N SER A 260 21.34 8.53 19.15
CA SER A 260 20.21 9.21 19.78
C SER A 260 18.99 9.17 18.86
N PHE A 261 17.80 9.02 19.43
CA PHE A 261 16.53 9.01 18.68
C PHE A 261 16.37 10.23 17.77
N THR A 262 16.89 11.39 18.20
CA THR A 262 16.88 12.63 17.42
C THR A 262 17.72 12.57 16.14
N GLY A 263 18.73 11.69 16.07
CA GLY A 263 19.56 11.50 14.89
C GLY A 263 18.85 10.84 13.70
N TYR A 264 17.64 10.32 13.92
CA TYR A 264 16.81 9.68 12.87
C TYR A 264 15.76 10.63 12.29
N PHE A 265 15.65 11.87 12.76
CA PHE A 265 14.66 12.79 12.19
C PHE A 265 15.00 13.09 10.74
N THR A 266 14.06 12.71 9.89
CA THR A 266 14.15 12.92 8.44
C THR A 266 13.96 14.38 8.06
N PRO A 267 14.44 14.77 6.87
CA PRO A 267 14.28 16.12 6.36
C PRO A 267 12.82 16.57 6.37
N GLN A 268 12.60 17.84 6.71
CA GLN A 268 11.25 18.42 6.82
C GLN A 268 10.39 18.20 5.57
N LYS A 269 10.97 18.24 4.36
CA LYS A 269 10.26 18.00 3.11
C LYS A 269 9.75 16.55 3.00
N ALA A 270 10.54 15.56 3.44
CA ALA A 270 10.11 14.17 3.45
C ALA A 270 8.93 13.95 4.41
N VAL A 271 8.92 14.64 5.56
CA VAL A 271 7.83 14.59 6.55
C VAL A 271 6.54 15.14 5.96
N ILE A 272 6.57 16.22 5.18
CA ILE A 272 5.38 16.77 4.52
C ILE A 272 4.70 15.72 3.62
N PHE A 273 5.49 14.97 2.83
CA PHE A 273 4.94 13.89 2.02
C PHE A 273 4.42 12.71 2.87
N ALA A 274 5.07 12.42 4.01
CA ALA A 274 4.58 11.42 4.95
C ALA A 274 3.25 11.82 5.60
N ILE A 275 2.99 13.11 5.83
CA ILE A 275 1.69 13.63 6.28
C ILE A 275 0.60 13.29 5.26
N GLY A 276 0.83 13.60 3.99
CA GLY A 276 -0.09 13.29 2.91
C GLY A 276 -0.33 11.78 2.76
N ALA A 277 0.74 10.97 2.84
CA ALA A 277 0.65 9.52 2.83
C ALA A 277 -0.12 8.98 4.05
N GLY A 278 -0.04 9.64 5.20
CA GLY A 278 -0.84 9.32 6.39
C GLY A 278 -2.32 9.57 6.18
N LEU A 279 -2.69 10.71 5.59
CA LEU A 279 -4.09 11.04 5.28
C LEU A 279 -4.69 10.05 4.27
N THR A 280 -4.03 9.83 3.15
CA THR A 280 -4.48 8.86 2.14
C THR A 280 -4.52 7.45 2.72
N GLY A 281 -3.54 7.09 3.56
CA GLY A 281 -3.50 5.84 4.31
C GLY A 281 -4.68 5.66 5.26
N TYR A 282 -5.11 6.71 5.96
CA TYR A 282 -6.32 6.68 6.79
C TYR A 282 -7.57 6.44 5.93
N ILE A 283 -7.71 7.17 4.82
CA ILE A 283 -8.89 7.10 3.93
C ILE A 283 -9.06 5.67 3.39
N TYR A 284 -8.01 5.05 2.88
CA TYR A 284 -8.14 3.68 2.36
C TYR A 284 -8.41 2.66 3.47
N SER A 285 -7.82 2.82 4.65
CA SER A 285 -8.07 1.92 5.79
C SER A 285 -9.51 2.00 6.26
N TRP A 286 -10.08 3.21 6.34
CA TRP A 286 -11.49 3.42 6.62
C TRP A 286 -12.37 2.70 5.58
N GLY A 287 -12.08 2.87 4.30
CA GLY A 287 -12.81 2.21 3.22
C GLY A 287 -12.74 0.69 3.31
N PHE A 288 -11.57 0.13 3.63
CA PHE A 288 -11.42 -1.31 3.82
C PHE A 288 -12.27 -1.85 4.97
N PHE A 289 -12.31 -1.19 6.12
CA PHE A 289 -13.19 -1.60 7.20
C PHE A 289 -14.67 -1.39 6.89
N ALA A 290 -15.01 -0.34 6.15
CA ALA A 290 -16.38 -0.10 5.69
C ALA A 290 -16.88 -1.22 4.74
N LEU A 291 -15.98 -1.81 3.94
CA LEU A 291 -16.27 -2.92 3.03
C LEU A 291 -16.07 -4.30 3.65
N SER A 292 -15.41 -4.42 4.80
CA SER A 292 -15.13 -5.72 5.46
C SER A 292 -16.37 -6.49 5.96
N LYS A 293 -17.55 -5.87 5.90
CA LYS A 293 -18.83 -6.59 6.06
C LYS A 293 -19.17 -7.52 4.89
N TYR A 294 -18.53 -7.33 3.73
CA TYR A 294 -18.66 -8.19 2.57
C TYR A 294 -17.48 -9.19 2.50
N PRO A 295 -17.64 -10.34 1.84
CA PRO A 295 -16.54 -11.29 1.66
C PRO A 295 -15.34 -10.64 0.94
N VAL A 296 -14.13 -10.86 1.45
CA VAL A 296 -12.90 -10.18 1.01
C VAL A 296 -12.61 -10.39 -0.48
N HIS A 297 -12.74 -11.64 -0.95
CA HIS A 297 -12.49 -12.00 -2.35
C HIS A 297 -13.43 -11.30 -3.35
N VAL A 298 -14.51 -10.69 -2.84
CA VAL A 298 -15.53 -10.02 -3.66
C VAL A 298 -15.13 -8.60 -4.03
N TRP A 299 -14.57 -7.85 -3.11
CA TRP A 299 -14.34 -6.40 -3.32
C TRP A 299 -12.85 -6.01 -3.41
N VAL A 300 -11.96 -6.79 -2.80
CA VAL A 300 -10.52 -6.49 -2.79
C VAL A 300 -9.91 -6.38 -4.18
N PRO A 301 -10.24 -7.22 -5.16
CA PRO A 301 -9.74 -7.06 -6.52
C PRO A 301 -10.00 -5.66 -7.11
N TYR A 302 -11.17 -5.07 -6.80
CA TYR A 302 -11.52 -3.72 -7.29
C TYR A 302 -10.71 -2.59 -6.62
N THR A 303 -10.08 -2.84 -5.47
CA THR A 303 -9.22 -1.84 -4.82
C THR A 303 -7.87 -1.69 -5.50
N ASN A 304 -7.57 -2.52 -6.49
CA ASN A 304 -6.30 -2.53 -7.21
C ASN A 304 -6.39 -1.95 -8.63
N LEU A 305 -7.54 -1.36 -8.99
CA LEU A 305 -7.68 -0.68 -10.28
C LEU A 305 -6.71 0.50 -10.45
N TYR A 306 -6.25 1.09 -9.32
CA TYR A 306 -5.22 2.14 -9.38
C TYR A 306 -3.92 1.68 -10.03
N VAL A 307 -3.60 0.38 -10.01
CA VAL A 307 -2.41 -0.21 -10.65
C VAL A 307 -2.41 0.04 -12.16
N VAL A 308 -3.60 0.04 -12.78
CA VAL A 308 -3.76 0.32 -14.21
C VAL A 308 -3.50 1.80 -14.52
N VAL A 309 -3.86 2.70 -13.61
CA VAL A 309 -3.77 4.15 -13.82
C VAL A 309 -2.42 4.72 -13.39
N LEU A 310 -1.78 4.10 -12.40
CA LEU A 310 -0.56 4.63 -11.77
C LEU A 310 0.63 4.80 -12.73
N PRO A 311 0.95 3.88 -13.67
CA PRO A 311 2.03 4.10 -14.63
C PRO A 311 1.84 5.37 -15.45
N PHE A 312 0.61 5.63 -15.90
CA PHE A 312 0.28 6.85 -16.66
C PHE A 312 0.39 8.09 -15.76
N LEU A 313 -0.15 8.06 -14.55
CA LEU A 313 0.02 9.16 -13.60
C LEU A 313 1.49 9.43 -13.27
N SER A 314 2.28 8.38 -13.09
CA SER A 314 3.72 8.53 -12.85
C SER A 314 4.44 9.19 -14.03
N TYR A 315 4.07 8.83 -15.26
CA TYR A 315 4.61 9.45 -16.48
C TYR A 315 4.33 10.96 -16.55
N PHE A 316 3.11 11.38 -16.19
CA PHE A 316 2.74 12.80 -16.23
C PHE A 316 3.23 13.62 -15.02
N LEU A 317 3.34 13.00 -13.85
CA LEU A 317 3.62 13.71 -12.59
C LEU A 317 5.07 13.66 -12.15
N ILE A 318 5.85 12.67 -12.61
CA ILE A 318 7.24 12.47 -12.21
C ILE A 318 8.16 12.73 -13.41
N PRO A 319 8.96 13.81 -13.39
CA PRO A 319 9.87 14.11 -14.49
C PRO A 319 10.87 12.97 -14.73
N GLY A 320 11.04 12.59 -16.01
CA GLY A 320 12.02 11.58 -16.42
C GLY A 320 11.56 10.12 -16.26
N VAL A 321 10.29 9.87 -15.92
CA VAL A 321 9.71 8.53 -15.97
C VAL A 321 9.39 8.16 -17.42
N GLU A 322 10.01 7.08 -17.92
CA GLU A 322 9.70 6.48 -19.21
C GLU A 322 8.77 5.28 -19.02
N VAL A 323 7.63 5.26 -19.67
CA VAL A 323 6.73 4.11 -19.67
C VAL A 323 7.03 3.25 -20.90
N LYS A 324 7.39 1.99 -20.68
CA LYS A 324 7.69 1.02 -21.73
C LYS A 324 6.41 0.38 -22.24
N ILE A 325 6.40 -0.01 -23.53
CA ILE A 325 5.24 -0.68 -24.16
C ILE A 325 4.85 -1.94 -23.38
N GLY A 326 5.82 -2.74 -22.91
CA GLY A 326 5.55 -3.92 -22.08
C GLY A 326 4.80 -3.61 -20.80
N GLN A 327 5.07 -2.45 -20.17
CA GLN A 327 4.34 -2.02 -18.96
C GLN A 327 2.89 -1.65 -19.26
N ILE A 328 2.62 -1.00 -20.41
CA ILE A 328 1.25 -0.68 -20.83
C ILE A 328 0.48 -1.97 -21.10
N ILE A 329 1.04 -2.86 -21.93
CA ILE A 329 0.40 -4.14 -22.27
C ILE A 329 0.20 -4.98 -21.00
N GLY A 330 1.23 -5.09 -20.16
CA GLY A 330 1.17 -5.82 -18.89
C GLY A 330 0.09 -5.26 -17.97
N THR A 331 0.00 -3.93 -17.84
CA THR A 331 -1.02 -3.24 -17.05
C THR A 331 -2.44 -3.51 -17.59
N CYS A 332 -2.62 -3.48 -18.90
CA CYS A 332 -3.91 -3.84 -19.52
C CYS A 332 -4.28 -5.31 -19.25
N CYS A 333 -3.32 -6.24 -19.34
CA CYS A 333 -3.55 -7.65 -18.99
C CYS A 333 -3.93 -7.82 -17.52
N VAL A 334 -3.25 -7.13 -16.60
CA VAL A 334 -3.63 -7.12 -15.17
C VAL A 334 -5.06 -6.59 -14.99
N GLY A 335 -5.40 -5.48 -15.64
CA GLY A 335 -6.76 -4.92 -15.63
C GLY A 335 -7.81 -5.89 -16.14
N LEU A 336 -7.56 -6.57 -17.26
CA LEU A 336 -8.43 -7.60 -17.80
C LEU A 336 -8.56 -8.79 -16.84
N GLY A 337 -7.47 -9.24 -16.25
CA GLY A 337 -7.47 -10.32 -15.25
C GLY A 337 -8.32 -9.97 -14.02
N LEU A 338 -8.26 -8.72 -13.55
CA LEU A 338 -9.11 -8.21 -12.49
C LEU A 338 -10.59 -8.24 -12.92
N VAL A 339 -10.93 -7.75 -14.12
CA VAL A 339 -12.32 -7.75 -14.63
C VAL A 339 -12.85 -9.17 -14.79
N VAL A 340 -12.07 -10.11 -15.34
CA VAL A 340 -12.46 -11.51 -15.51
C VAL A 340 -12.71 -12.19 -14.15
N GLY A 341 -11.79 -12.00 -13.19
CA GLY A 341 -11.97 -12.52 -11.82
C GLY A 341 -13.22 -11.97 -11.12
N LEU A 342 -13.69 -10.79 -11.53
CA LEU A 342 -14.85 -10.10 -10.98
C LEU A 342 -16.17 -10.44 -11.66
N SER A 343 -16.15 -10.97 -12.88
CA SER A 343 -17.37 -11.34 -13.62
C SER A 343 -18.23 -12.36 -12.87
N ASP A 344 -17.63 -13.13 -12.00
CA ASP A 344 -18.29 -14.10 -11.12
C ASP A 344 -19.15 -13.45 -10.02
N TYR A 345 -18.78 -12.26 -9.56
CA TYR A 345 -19.52 -11.58 -8.49
C TYR A 345 -20.94 -11.19 -8.87
N SER A 346 -21.15 -10.70 -10.09
CA SER A 346 -22.48 -10.33 -10.58
C SER A 346 -23.40 -11.54 -10.71
N ARG A 347 -22.87 -12.72 -11.07
CA ARG A 347 -23.64 -13.97 -11.16
C ARG A 347 -24.07 -14.49 -9.79
N HIS A 348 -23.20 -14.46 -8.78
CA HIS A 348 -23.54 -14.92 -7.42
C HIS A 348 -24.67 -14.15 -6.77
N LYS A 349 -24.79 -12.84 -7.08
CA LYS A 349 -25.89 -12.01 -6.58
C LYS A 349 -27.20 -12.38 -7.26
N ILE A 350 -27.16 -12.74 -8.55
CA ILE A 350 -28.34 -13.16 -9.31
C ILE A 350 -28.86 -14.52 -8.81
N GLU A 351 -27.97 -15.51 -8.62
CA GLU A 351 -28.33 -16.83 -8.09
C GLU A 351 -28.95 -16.74 -6.68
N LYS A 352 -28.37 -15.95 -5.76
CA LYS A 352 -28.95 -15.74 -4.41
C LYS A 352 -30.28 -14.99 -4.40
N ILE A 353 -30.60 -14.24 -5.44
CA ILE A 353 -31.91 -13.59 -5.59
C ILE A 353 -32.91 -14.57 -6.16
N THR A 354 -32.48 -15.42 -7.10
CA THR A 354 -33.35 -16.45 -7.73
C THR A 354 -33.70 -17.58 -6.76
N ASP A 355 -32.78 -17.98 -5.86
CA ASP A 355 -33.03 -18.99 -4.83
C ASP A 355 -33.90 -18.48 -3.66
N LYS A 356 -34.23 -17.20 -3.61
CA LYS A 356 -35.10 -16.59 -2.60
C LYS A 356 -36.49 -16.23 -3.13
N GLN A 357 -36.76 -16.44 -4.43
CA GLN A 357 -38.08 -16.36 -5.07
C GLN A 357 -38.64 -17.76 -5.30
#